data_68c5ea03f249533d7f33827506157baf
#
_entry.id   68c5ea03f249533d7f33827506157baf
#
_cell.length_a   1.000
_cell.length_b   1.000
_cell.length_c   1.000
_cell.angle_alpha   90.00
_cell.angle_beta   90.00
_cell.angle_gamma   90.00
#
_symmetry.space_group_name_H-M   'P 1'
#
loop_
_entity.id
_entity.type
_entity.pdbx_description
1 polymer ?
#
loop_
_entity_poly.entity_id
_entity_poly.type
_entity_poly.pdbx_seq_one_letter_code
_entity_poly.pdbx_strand_id
1 'polypeptide(L)'
;MQEVDALLADVARGAGCLEHGEVLERIRSWQQSTWDALSQEAIEFPLNGNFLWLQGLNALQSGNPANAVELLCQAIAHHPSHALAQTALGQAMAALDLPAAAMECFALAIHWNPDLGEPFFYRANALYQQGRWDAAIDDYRQAIARRPTLMQAHNNLGLALTRVGRHPLAVDSLSRAVELDPHRAEPHCNLGVALFGAGRLREAVESYDRALDIDPHYAEAANNRGNALWDLAYAEPERRSAALASYDLAIASKPDYEEAYWNKALALLQTGEYAQGWPLYEWRWRRRAFAPIARNFDCPLWLGLESLQGKTILLHGEQGLGDSIQFCRYAALVQEMGAQLVLEVDACLVGLLGSLRGPDQVIARGAALPRADFHCPLLSLPLAFQTHLNNIPAASAYLAPAPERLIHWRQMLGPKRAPRVGLVWSGDPAHRNDRNRSLLLKTLLPYLPVGYEYVSLQKDVREGDRVDLAARPDIRDMGQALSDFSETAAACVEMDLLITVDTSFAHLSAALGKPTWILLSAPSDWRWLLDREDSPWYNSARLFRQHITGEWDGPLSRLAYALHTYLPLTEPAA
;
A
#
# COMPACT_ATOMS: atom_id res chain seq x y z
N MET A 1 -0.16 30.40 -45.57
CA MET A 1 0.29 31.80 -45.48
C MET A 1 -0.71 32.68 -44.74
N GLN A 2 -1.93 32.98 -45.24
CA GLN A 2 -2.88 33.87 -44.54
C GLN A 2 -3.20 33.47 -43.11
N GLU A 3 -3.34 32.18 -42.79
CA GLU A 3 -3.58 31.67 -41.44
C GLU A 3 -2.37 31.82 -40.52
N VAL A 4 -1.15 31.68 -41.11
CA VAL A 4 0.11 31.87 -40.37
C VAL A 4 0.31 33.35 -40.07
N ASP A 5 0.12 34.21 -41.06
CA ASP A 5 0.22 35.66 -40.89
C ASP A 5 -0.79 36.16 -39.86
N ALA A 6 -2.01 35.60 -39.84
CA ALA A 6 -3.02 35.90 -38.85
C ALA A 6 -2.58 35.48 -37.43
N LEU A 7 -2.03 34.28 -37.28
CA LEU A 7 -1.53 33.77 -36.00
C LEU A 7 -0.33 34.59 -35.49
N LEU A 8 0.63 34.88 -36.37
CA LEU A 8 1.79 35.71 -36.05
C LEU A 8 1.37 37.16 -35.70
N ALA A 9 0.38 37.71 -36.39
CA ALA A 9 -0.17 39.01 -36.07
C ALA A 9 -0.94 39.05 -34.76
N ASP A 10 -1.63 37.96 -34.40
CA ASP A 10 -2.29 37.80 -33.11
C ASP A 10 -1.28 37.70 -31.97
N VAL A 11 -0.21 36.92 -32.14
CA VAL A 11 0.91 36.80 -31.18
C VAL A 11 1.66 38.16 -31.07
N ALA A 12 1.94 38.84 -32.17
CA ALA A 12 2.69 40.11 -32.18
C ALA A 12 1.91 41.27 -31.56
N ARG A 13 0.56 41.24 -31.59
CA ARG A 13 -0.27 42.29 -30.98
C ARG A 13 -0.25 42.28 -29.46
N GLY A 14 0.52 41.37 -28.84
CA GLY A 14 0.59 41.29 -27.37
C GLY A 14 -0.78 40.99 -26.75
N ALA A 15 -1.68 40.53 -27.60
CA ALA A 15 -2.99 40.13 -27.13
C ALA A 15 -2.79 38.95 -26.16
N GLY A 16 -2.89 39.20 -24.88
CA GLY A 16 -2.92 38.19 -23.83
C GLY A 16 -4.07 37.20 -23.98
N CYS A 17 -4.51 36.94 -25.21
CA CYS A 17 -5.71 36.20 -25.57
C CYS A 17 -5.42 34.91 -26.35
N LEU A 18 -4.23 34.71 -26.94
CA LEU A 18 -3.91 33.41 -27.55
C LEU A 18 -3.25 32.51 -26.49
N GLU A 19 -4.02 31.58 -26.03
CA GLU A 19 -3.53 30.54 -25.14
C GLU A 19 -2.58 29.59 -25.87
N HIS A 20 -1.53 29.13 -25.21
CA HIS A 20 -0.56 28.19 -25.79
C HIS A 20 -1.27 26.95 -26.38
N GLY A 21 -2.37 26.48 -25.76
CA GLY A 21 -3.22 25.41 -26.27
C GLY A 21 -3.90 25.72 -27.59
N GLU A 22 -4.41 26.95 -27.79
CA GLU A 22 -5.01 27.39 -29.07
C GLU A 22 -3.99 27.46 -30.18
N VAL A 23 -2.79 27.96 -29.88
CA VAL A 23 -1.67 27.98 -30.82
C VAL A 23 -1.30 26.54 -31.22
N LEU A 24 -1.18 25.64 -30.28
CA LEU A 24 -0.89 24.23 -30.54
C LEU A 24 -1.99 23.52 -31.35
N GLU A 25 -3.27 23.82 -31.11
CA GLU A 25 -4.38 23.28 -31.91
C GLU A 25 -4.36 23.80 -33.35
N ARG A 26 -4.14 25.08 -33.52
CA ARG A 26 -3.98 25.67 -34.88
C ARG A 26 -2.79 25.07 -35.62
N ILE A 27 -1.64 24.91 -34.95
CA ILE A 27 -0.45 24.27 -35.51
C ILE A 27 -0.73 22.81 -35.93
N ARG A 28 -1.46 22.07 -35.12
CA ARG A 28 -1.86 20.67 -35.43
C ARG A 28 -2.75 20.57 -36.67
N SER A 29 -3.56 21.57 -36.92
CA SER A 29 -4.44 21.59 -38.09
C SER A 29 -3.73 21.93 -39.40
N TRP A 30 -2.50 22.43 -39.35
CA TRP A 30 -1.76 22.82 -40.54
C TRP A 30 -1.28 21.61 -41.35
N GLN A 31 -1.48 21.69 -42.68
CA GLN A 31 -0.98 20.69 -43.61
C GLN A 31 0.54 20.81 -43.81
N GLN A 32 1.19 19.75 -44.27
CA GLN A 32 2.64 19.74 -44.54
C GLN A 32 3.06 20.86 -45.47
N SER A 33 2.23 21.18 -46.46
CA SER A 33 2.46 22.31 -47.41
C SER A 33 2.58 23.66 -46.71
N THR A 34 1.88 23.86 -45.58
CA THR A 34 1.99 25.09 -44.80
C THR A 34 3.33 25.16 -44.08
N TRP A 35 3.82 24.03 -43.57
CA TRP A 35 5.12 23.92 -42.92
C TRP A 35 6.27 24.09 -43.92
N ASP A 36 6.13 23.56 -45.16
CA ASP A 36 7.13 23.71 -46.23
C ASP A 36 7.22 25.16 -46.67
N ALA A 37 6.09 25.87 -46.83
CA ALA A 37 6.06 27.30 -47.14
C ALA A 37 6.70 28.14 -46.03
N LEU A 38 6.41 27.84 -44.75
CA LEU A 38 7.03 28.50 -43.60
C LEU A 38 8.54 28.28 -43.54
N SER A 39 9.00 27.07 -43.85
CA SER A 39 10.43 26.76 -43.88
C SER A 39 11.16 27.51 -44.99
N GLN A 40 10.48 27.76 -46.11
CA GLN A 40 11.03 28.54 -47.23
C GLN A 40 11.09 30.03 -46.90
N GLU A 41 10.07 30.57 -46.19
CA GLU A 41 10.05 31.97 -45.72
C GLU A 41 11.10 32.22 -44.62
N ALA A 42 11.43 31.23 -43.80
CA ALA A 42 12.53 31.29 -42.83
C ALA A 42 13.91 31.47 -43.48
N ILE A 43 14.09 30.99 -44.70
CA ILE A 43 15.32 31.17 -45.48
C ILE A 43 15.41 32.62 -45.95
N GLU A 44 14.27 33.25 -46.28
CA GLU A 44 14.21 34.64 -46.77
C GLU A 44 14.23 35.67 -45.61
N PHE A 45 13.68 35.32 -44.43
CA PHE A 45 13.61 36.16 -43.22
C PHE A 45 14.09 35.44 -41.95
N PRO A 46 15.37 35.11 -41.82
CA PRO A 46 15.90 34.24 -40.78
C PRO A 46 15.85 34.82 -39.33
N LEU A 47 15.34 36.04 -39.14
CA LEU A 47 15.44 36.79 -37.88
C LEU A 47 14.11 37.04 -37.17
N ASN A 48 13.03 36.32 -37.51
CA ASN A 48 11.76 36.46 -36.79
C ASN A 48 11.68 35.50 -35.58
N GLY A 49 11.89 36.03 -34.37
CA GLY A 49 11.87 35.24 -33.14
C GLY A 49 10.53 34.48 -32.89
N ASN A 50 9.38 35.06 -33.33
CA ASN A 50 8.08 34.39 -33.24
C ASN A 50 7.99 33.18 -34.19
N PHE A 51 8.61 33.28 -35.36
CA PHE A 51 8.67 32.18 -36.31
C PHE A 51 9.52 31.01 -35.79
N LEU A 52 10.70 31.31 -35.23
CA LEU A 52 11.57 30.32 -34.60
C LEU A 52 10.87 29.64 -33.40
N TRP A 53 10.10 30.40 -32.64
CA TRP A 53 9.27 29.83 -31.57
C TRP A 53 8.21 28.85 -32.10
N LEU A 54 7.50 29.17 -33.19
CA LEU A 54 6.52 28.26 -33.82
C LEU A 54 7.19 26.99 -34.36
N GLN A 55 8.36 27.10 -34.97
CA GLN A 55 9.14 25.93 -35.41
C GLN A 55 9.59 25.08 -34.23
N GLY A 56 10.00 25.69 -33.11
CA GLY A 56 10.35 25.01 -31.87
C GLY A 56 9.15 24.23 -31.26
N LEU A 57 7.95 24.83 -31.28
CA LEU A 57 6.73 24.14 -30.87
C LEU A 57 6.41 22.93 -31.76
N ASN A 58 6.55 23.10 -33.09
CA ASN A 58 6.35 21.99 -34.03
C ASN A 58 7.37 20.87 -33.80
N ALA A 59 8.62 21.19 -33.54
CA ALA A 59 9.66 20.21 -33.22
C ALA A 59 9.33 19.43 -31.93
N LEU A 60 8.80 20.11 -30.90
CA LEU A 60 8.31 19.45 -29.68
C LEU A 60 7.15 18.48 -29.95
N GLN A 61 6.16 18.91 -30.75
CA GLN A 61 5.02 18.06 -31.12
C GLN A 61 5.43 16.85 -31.94
N SER A 62 6.46 17.03 -32.80
CA SER A 62 7.03 15.94 -33.61
C SER A 62 7.96 15.01 -32.85
N GLY A 63 8.09 15.18 -31.54
CA GLY A 63 8.93 14.32 -30.69
C GLY A 63 10.43 14.55 -30.84
N ASN A 64 10.85 15.75 -31.33
CA ASN A 64 12.24 16.12 -31.47
C ASN A 64 12.62 17.28 -30.51
N PRO A 65 12.76 17.01 -29.20
CA PRO A 65 13.04 18.04 -28.20
C PRO A 65 14.43 18.67 -28.36
N ALA A 66 15.42 17.97 -28.93
CA ALA A 66 16.75 18.53 -29.15
C ALA A 66 16.72 19.66 -30.20
N ASN A 67 16.04 19.44 -31.31
CA ASN A 67 15.84 20.48 -32.32
C ASN A 67 14.98 21.64 -31.77
N ALA A 68 13.98 21.33 -30.95
CA ALA A 68 13.18 22.36 -30.31
C ALA A 68 14.02 23.27 -29.41
N VAL A 69 14.96 22.74 -28.62
CA VAL A 69 15.89 23.54 -27.80
C VAL A 69 16.68 24.52 -28.68
N GLU A 70 17.25 24.07 -29.80
CA GLU A 70 18.04 24.92 -30.68
C GLU A 70 17.21 26.09 -31.23
N LEU A 71 16.03 25.81 -31.77
CA LEU A 71 15.13 26.81 -32.33
C LEU A 71 14.61 27.81 -31.29
N LEU A 72 14.25 27.29 -30.08
CA LEU A 72 13.74 28.11 -29.00
C LEU A 72 14.83 28.99 -28.37
N CYS A 73 16.06 28.51 -28.26
CA CYS A 73 17.20 29.35 -27.87
C CYS A 73 17.43 30.49 -28.83
N GLN A 74 17.34 30.25 -30.14
CA GLN A 74 17.42 31.31 -31.15
C GLN A 74 16.25 32.30 -31.01
N ALA A 75 15.02 31.82 -30.82
CA ALA A 75 13.87 32.69 -30.61
C ALA A 75 14.04 33.60 -29.37
N ILE A 76 14.56 33.07 -28.29
CA ILE A 76 14.83 33.81 -27.04
C ILE A 76 16.01 34.78 -27.24
N ALA A 77 17.02 34.44 -28.02
CA ALA A 77 18.11 35.36 -28.36
C ALA A 77 17.60 36.61 -29.07
N HIS A 78 16.55 36.48 -29.90
CA HIS A 78 15.89 37.63 -30.54
C HIS A 78 14.95 38.40 -29.60
N HIS A 79 14.26 37.70 -28.71
CA HIS A 79 13.31 38.27 -27.74
C HIS A 79 13.51 37.64 -26.34
N PRO A 80 14.46 38.13 -25.54
CA PRO A 80 14.77 37.54 -24.23
C PRO A 80 13.59 37.48 -23.25
N SER A 81 12.61 38.39 -23.39
CA SER A 81 11.39 38.47 -22.58
C SER A 81 10.22 37.63 -23.13
N HIS A 82 10.47 36.77 -24.13
CA HIS A 82 9.41 35.98 -24.78
C HIS A 82 8.98 34.81 -23.86
N ALA A 83 8.02 35.06 -22.96
CA ALA A 83 7.59 34.11 -21.92
C ALA A 83 7.08 32.78 -22.49
N LEU A 84 6.38 32.79 -23.65
CA LEU A 84 5.89 31.54 -24.27
C LEU A 84 7.06 30.72 -24.85
N ALA A 85 8.10 31.36 -25.41
CA ALA A 85 9.29 30.65 -25.86
C ALA A 85 10.07 30.04 -24.68
N GLN A 86 10.19 30.78 -23.57
CA GLN A 86 10.77 30.24 -22.32
C GLN A 86 9.97 29.05 -21.79
N THR A 87 8.63 29.11 -21.83
CA THR A 87 7.77 28.00 -21.44
C THR A 87 8.01 26.77 -22.31
N ALA A 88 8.04 26.94 -23.63
CA ALA A 88 8.30 25.86 -24.57
C ALA A 88 9.72 25.27 -24.40
N LEU A 89 10.73 26.13 -24.16
CA LEU A 89 12.10 25.69 -23.87
C LEU A 89 12.14 24.83 -22.59
N GLY A 90 11.42 25.25 -21.54
CA GLY A 90 11.27 24.44 -20.31
C GLY A 90 10.66 23.06 -20.58
N GLN A 91 9.64 22.98 -21.45
CA GLN A 91 9.05 21.70 -21.87
C GLN A 91 10.08 20.83 -22.64
N ALA A 92 10.85 21.43 -23.54
CA ALA A 92 11.90 20.72 -24.29
C ALA A 92 12.99 20.19 -23.36
N MET A 93 13.43 21.00 -22.39
CA MET A 93 14.40 20.58 -21.36
C MET A 93 13.86 19.45 -20.49
N ALA A 94 12.58 19.50 -20.09
CA ALA A 94 11.95 18.42 -19.34
C ALA A 94 11.88 17.12 -20.15
N ALA A 95 11.56 17.21 -21.45
CA ALA A 95 11.53 16.05 -22.35
C ALA A 95 12.93 15.43 -22.59
N LEU A 96 14.00 16.19 -22.38
CA LEU A 96 15.39 15.73 -22.42
C LEU A 96 15.92 15.25 -21.06
N ASP A 97 15.05 15.10 -20.07
CA ASP A 97 15.42 14.72 -18.69
C ASP A 97 16.40 15.72 -18.01
N LEU A 98 16.20 17.01 -18.27
CA LEU A 98 16.97 18.12 -17.70
C LEU A 98 16.08 18.97 -16.77
N PRO A 99 15.63 18.42 -15.63
CA PRO A 99 14.60 19.06 -14.80
C PRO A 99 15.06 20.39 -14.18
N ALA A 100 16.33 20.56 -13.86
CA ALA A 100 16.85 21.83 -13.32
C ALA A 100 16.75 22.96 -14.34
N ALA A 101 17.18 22.74 -15.58
CA ALA A 101 17.08 23.71 -16.66
C ALA A 101 15.62 24.04 -17.01
N ALA A 102 14.74 23.02 -17.00
CA ALA A 102 13.32 23.22 -17.20
C ALA A 102 12.72 24.17 -16.13
N MET A 103 13.07 23.96 -14.87
CA MET A 103 12.60 24.80 -13.76
C MET A 103 13.05 26.27 -13.90
N GLU A 104 14.28 26.52 -14.35
CA GLU A 104 14.78 27.86 -14.61
C GLU A 104 14.01 28.53 -15.76
N CYS A 105 13.76 27.82 -16.86
CA CYS A 105 12.98 28.33 -17.97
C CYS A 105 11.56 28.71 -17.55
N PHE A 106 10.88 27.87 -16.76
CA PHE A 106 9.55 28.18 -16.23
C PHE A 106 9.58 29.38 -15.28
N ALA A 107 10.61 29.49 -14.44
CA ALA A 107 10.77 30.65 -13.55
C ALA A 107 10.98 31.96 -14.34
N LEU A 108 11.77 31.92 -15.40
CA LEU A 108 11.96 33.06 -16.31
C LEU A 108 10.67 33.42 -17.06
N ALA A 109 9.92 32.42 -17.54
CA ALA A 109 8.62 32.65 -18.16
C ALA A 109 7.64 33.37 -17.23
N ILE A 110 7.56 32.94 -15.99
CA ILE A 110 6.73 33.56 -14.93
C ILE A 110 7.21 34.98 -14.63
N HIS A 111 8.54 35.19 -14.59
CA HIS A 111 9.10 36.53 -14.35
C HIS A 111 8.71 37.51 -15.45
N TRP A 112 8.79 37.09 -16.71
CA TRP A 112 8.49 37.97 -17.87
C TRP A 112 6.99 38.17 -18.08
N ASN A 113 6.18 37.17 -17.83
CA ASN A 113 4.71 37.27 -17.89
C ASN A 113 4.04 36.47 -16.77
N PRO A 114 3.79 37.10 -15.62
CA PRO A 114 3.16 36.45 -14.47
C PRO A 114 1.68 36.11 -14.67
N ASP A 115 1.05 36.58 -15.74
CA ASP A 115 -0.37 36.31 -16.03
C ASP A 115 -0.58 35.03 -16.87
N LEU A 116 0.49 34.43 -17.36
CA LEU A 116 0.42 33.14 -18.05
C LEU A 116 0.22 31.99 -17.05
N GLY A 117 -0.78 31.13 -17.29
CA GLY A 117 -1.04 29.96 -16.47
C GLY A 117 -0.13 28.76 -16.76
N GLU A 118 0.28 28.59 -18.02
CA GLU A 118 1.03 27.44 -18.49
C GLU A 118 2.39 27.25 -17.82
N PRO A 119 3.25 28.26 -17.65
CA PRO A 119 4.53 28.05 -16.99
C PRO A 119 4.38 27.58 -15.53
N PHE A 120 3.34 28.04 -14.81
CA PHE A 120 3.02 27.51 -13.49
C PHE A 120 2.59 26.04 -13.57
N PHE A 121 1.74 25.66 -14.52
CA PHE A 121 1.31 24.29 -14.72
C PHE A 121 2.48 23.34 -15.01
N TYR A 122 3.39 23.71 -15.92
CA TYR A 122 4.53 22.86 -16.25
C TYR A 122 5.56 22.81 -15.13
N ARG A 123 5.77 23.90 -14.39
CA ARG A 123 6.62 23.91 -13.19
C ARG A 123 6.01 23.03 -12.08
N ALA A 124 4.70 23.08 -11.90
CA ALA A 124 3.99 22.20 -10.96
C ALA A 124 4.17 20.71 -11.32
N ASN A 125 4.08 20.36 -12.61
CA ASN A 125 4.34 18.99 -13.06
C ASN A 125 5.78 18.56 -12.72
N ALA A 126 6.77 19.39 -12.94
CA ALA A 126 8.16 19.10 -12.60
C ALA A 126 8.36 18.96 -11.08
N LEU A 127 7.72 19.80 -10.27
CA LEU A 127 7.73 19.72 -8.81
C LEU A 127 7.05 18.43 -8.31
N TYR A 128 5.94 18.05 -8.91
CA TYR A 128 5.22 16.81 -8.59
C TYR A 128 6.08 15.57 -8.82
N GLN A 129 6.78 15.51 -9.95
CA GLN A 129 7.71 14.41 -10.28
C GLN A 129 8.89 14.33 -9.31
N GLN A 130 9.33 15.47 -8.76
CA GLN A 130 10.36 15.55 -7.73
C GLN A 130 9.85 15.19 -6.31
N GLY A 131 8.56 14.87 -6.14
CA GLY A 131 7.96 14.60 -4.83
C GLY A 131 7.72 15.86 -3.97
N ARG A 132 7.87 17.06 -4.55
CA ARG A 132 7.64 18.36 -3.89
C ARG A 132 6.18 18.77 -4.00
N TRP A 133 5.30 17.93 -3.44
CA TRP A 133 3.86 18.00 -3.70
C TRP A 133 3.20 19.28 -3.21
N ASP A 134 3.58 19.82 -2.03
CA ASP A 134 2.99 21.08 -1.55
C ASP A 134 3.35 22.26 -2.48
N ALA A 135 4.57 22.36 -2.96
CA ALA A 135 4.97 23.37 -3.94
C ALA A 135 4.25 23.19 -5.29
N ALA A 136 4.03 21.94 -5.72
CA ALA A 136 3.24 21.64 -6.92
C ALA A 136 1.78 22.10 -6.75
N ILE A 137 1.18 21.86 -5.60
CA ILE A 137 -0.19 22.32 -5.26
C ILE A 137 -0.31 23.84 -5.41
N ASP A 138 0.66 24.58 -4.89
CA ASP A 138 0.64 26.03 -4.98
C ASP A 138 0.74 26.52 -6.43
N ASP A 139 1.62 25.93 -7.23
CA ASP A 139 1.77 26.28 -8.65
C ASP A 139 0.54 25.87 -9.48
N TYR A 140 -0.05 24.68 -9.24
CA TYR A 140 -1.32 24.32 -9.90
C TYR A 140 -2.44 25.31 -9.57
N ARG A 141 -2.54 25.80 -8.34
CA ARG A 141 -3.50 26.83 -7.96
C ARG A 141 -3.24 28.13 -8.72
N GLN A 142 -1.98 28.51 -8.89
CA GLN A 142 -1.60 29.71 -9.68
C GLN A 142 -1.97 29.54 -11.16
N ALA A 143 -1.77 28.33 -11.72
CA ALA A 143 -2.19 28.03 -13.09
C ALA A 143 -3.71 28.14 -13.26
N ILE A 144 -4.48 27.54 -12.32
CA ILE A 144 -5.94 27.59 -12.32
C ILE A 144 -6.49 29.00 -12.14
N ALA A 145 -5.88 29.81 -11.26
CA ALA A 145 -6.30 31.19 -11.05
C ALA A 145 -6.22 32.03 -12.33
N ARG A 146 -5.25 31.73 -13.20
CA ARG A 146 -5.04 32.40 -14.48
C ARG A 146 -5.84 31.78 -15.61
N ARG A 147 -6.02 30.45 -15.54
CA ARG A 147 -6.72 29.67 -16.54
C ARG A 147 -7.70 28.68 -15.89
N PRO A 148 -8.89 29.15 -15.46
CA PRO A 148 -9.86 28.32 -14.73
C PRO A 148 -10.42 27.12 -15.53
N THR A 149 -10.27 27.14 -16.85
CA THR A 149 -10.74 26.06 -17.75
C THR A 149 -9.67 25.03 -18.08
N LEU A 150 -8.46 25.15 -17.50
CA LEU A 150 -7.38 24.19 -17.73
C LEU A 150 -7.66 22.89 -16.96
N MET A 151 -8.40 21.97 -17.60
CA MET A 151 -8.81 20.69 -17.02
C MET A 151 -7.63 19.91 -16.44
N GLN A 152 -6.51 19.86 -17.15
CA GLN A 152 -5.31 19.14 -16.72
C GLN A 152 -4.73 19.71 -15.40
N ALA A 153 -4.84 21.03 -15.17
CA ALA A 153 -4.37 21.62 -13.91
C ALA A 153 -5.27 21.21 -12.74
N HIS A 154 -6.59 21.17 -12.95
CA HIS A 154 -7.52 20.68 -11.94
C HIS A 154 -7.30 19.18 -11.64
N ASN A 155 -7.11 18.36 -12.67
CA ASN A 155 -6.81 16.93 -12.52
C ASN A 155 -5.51 16.71 -11.72
N ASN A 156 -4.43 17.39 -12.11
CA ASN A 156 -3.12 17.21 -11.47
C ASN A 156 -3.07 17.82 -10.06
N LEU A 157 -3.80 18.91 -9.81
CA LEU A 157 -4.01 19.43 -8.45
C LEU A 157 -4.69 18.39 -7.56
N GLY A 158 -5.73 17.75 -8.07
CA GLY A 158 -6.41 16.68 -7.36
C GLY A 158 -5.51 15.50 -7.04
N LEU A 159 -4.67 15.07 -8.00
CA LEU A 159 -3.66 14.03 -7.76
C LEU A 159 -2.65 14.44 -6.68
N ALA A 160 -2.13 15.67 -6.74
CA ALA A 160 -1.19 16.17 -5.73
C ALA A 160 -1.82 16.25 -4.34
N LEU A 161 -3.07 16.72 -4.24
CA LEU A 161 -3.83 16.76 -2.99
C LEU A 161 -4.09 15.35 -2.43
N THR A 162 -4.39 14.38 -3.29
CA THR A 162 -4.57 12.97 -2.90
C THR A 162 -3.27 12.40 -2.31
N ARG A 163 -2.11 12.71 -2.92
CA ARG A 163 -0.78 12.27 -2.43
C ARG A 163 -0.47 12.77 -1.03
N VAL A 164 -0.90 13.97 -0.68
CA VAL A 164 -0.70 14.55 0.67
C VAL A 164 -1.88 14.29 1.63
N GLY A 165 -2.85 13.42 1.23
CA GLY A 165 -3.97 13.03 2.08
C GLY A 165 -5.07 14.09 2.25
N ARG A 166 -5.06 15.15 1.44
CA ARG A 166 -6.09 16.22 1.47
C ARG A 166 -7.29 15.84 0.60
N HIS A 167 -7.90 14.69 0.88
CA HIS A 167 -8.93 14.07 0.03
C HIS A 167 -10.15 14.96 -0.26
N PRO A 168 -10.75 15.70 0.69
CA PRO A 168 -11.89 16.58 0.37
C PRO A 168 -11.55 17.61 -0.70
N LEU A 169 -10.40 18.27 -0.61
CA LEU A 169 -9.95 19.25 -1.60
C LEU A 169 -9.59 18.60 -2.95
N ALA A 170 -9.10 17.34 -2.92
CA ALA A 170 -8.84 16.56 -4.12
C ALA A 170 -10.15 16.28 -4.86
N VAL A 171 -11.21 15.89 -4.14
CA VAL A 171 -12.54 15.65 -4.72
C VAL A 171 -13.07 16.91 -5.41
N ASP A 172 -12.99 18.08 -4.78
CA ASP A 172 -13.44 19.34 -5.38
C ASP A 172 -12.70 19.64 -6.70
N SER A 173 -11.37 19.49 -6.69
CA SER A 173 -10.54 19.75 -7.87
C SER A 173 -10.81 18.76 -9.01
N LEU A 174 -10.93 17.47 -8.70
CA LEU A 174 -11.21 16.42 -9.68
C LEU A 174 -12.63 16.47 -10.22
N SER A 175 -13.61 16.83 -9.39
CA SER A 175 -14.98 17.10 -9.86
C SER A 175 -14.98 18.21 -10.90
N ARG A 176 -14.21 19.27 -10.67
CA ARG A 176 -14.07 20.34 -11.66
C ARG A 176 -13.38 19.88 -12.94
N ALA A 177 -12.39 19.00 -12.85
CA ALA A 177 -11.76 18.41 -14.05
C ALA A 177 -12.75 17.57 -14.87
N VAL A 178 -13.61 16.77 -14.20
CA VAL A 178 -14.67 15.99 -14.83
C VAL A 178 -15.73 16.89 -15.49
N GLU A 179 -16.13 18.00 -14.84
CA GLU A 179 -17.08 18.96 -15.43
C GLU A 179 -16.52 19.61 -16.71
N LEU A 180 -15.22 19.88 -16.75
CA LEU A 180 -14.56 20.51 -17.89
C LEU A 180 -14.38 19.55 -19.09
N ASP A 181 -14.17 18.26 -18.83
CA ASP A 181 -14.10 17.22 -19.86
C ASP A 181 -14.71 15.90 -19.34
N PRO A 182 -16.06 15.75 -19.48
CA PRO A 182 -16.78 14.60 -18.95
C PRO A 182 -16.59 13.29 -19.77
N HIS A 183 -15.97 13.39 -20.93
CA HIS A 183 -15.73 12.23 -21.82
C HIS A 183 -14.35 11.63 -21.70
N ARG A 184 -13.57 12.06 -20.72
CA ARG A 184 -12.23 11.55 -20.46
C ARG A 184 -12.22 10.62 -19.26
N ALA A 185 -11.77 9.38 -19.43
CA ALA A 185 -11.80 8.34 -18.39
C ALA A 185 -10.87 8.65 -17.19
N GLU A 186 -9.68 9.24 -17.46
CA GLU A 186 -8.66 9.50 -16.45
C GLU A 186 -9.14 10.37 -15.27
N PRO A 187 -9.80 11.55 -15.47
CA PRO A 187 -10.31 12.35 -14.36
C PRO A 187 -11.38 11.63 -13.53
N HIS A 188 -12.23 10.83 -14.14
CA HIS A 188 -13.19 10.00 -13.41
C HIS A 188 -12.50 8.95 -12.54
N CYS A 189 -11.48 8.26 -13.06
CA CYS A 189 -10.69 7.31 -12.27
C CYS A 189 -10.00 8.01 -11.09
N ASN A 190 -9.37 9.16 -11.32
CA ASN A 190 -8.70 9.95 -10.29
C ASN A 190 -9.68 10.47 -9.23
N LEU A 191 -10.88 10.90 -9.63
CA LEU A 191 -11.96 11.28 -8.72
C LEU A 191 -12.37 10.10 -7.85
N GLY A 192 -12.52 8.91 -8.42
CA GLY A 192 -12.78 7.69 -7.69
C GLY A 192 -11.71 7.39 -6.63
N VAL A 193 -10.41 7.59 -6.94
CA VAL A 193 -9.30 7.43 -5.98
C VAL A 193 -9.39 8.43 -4.84
N ALA A 194 -9.71 9.70 -5.13
CA ALA A 194 -9.87 10.73 -4.10
C ALA A 194 -11.09 10.46 -3.19
N LEU A 195 -12.22 10.03 -3.78
CA LEU A 195 -13.43 9.63 -3.05
C LEU A 195 -13.19 8.40 -2.16
N PHE A 196 -12.46 7.39 -2.68
CA PHE A 196 -12.04 6.24 -1.90
C PHE A 196 -11.21 6.66 -0.67
N GLY A 197 -10.21 7.51 -0.88
CA GLY A 197 -9.39 8.06 0.21
C GLY A 197 -10.18 8.91 1.21
N ALA A 198 -11.29 9.52 0.78
CA ALA A 198 -12.22 10.25 1.64
C ALA A 198 -13.24 9.33 2.37
N GLY A 199 -13.21 8.01 2.13
CA GLY A 199 -14.18 7.05 2.67
C GLY A 199 -15.55 7.07 1.99
N ARG A 200 -15.72 7.80 0.88
CA ARG A 200 -16.96 7.91 0.10
C ARG A 200 -17.04 6.78 -0.93
N LEU A 201 -17.07 5.52 -0.43
CA LEU A 201 -16.85 4.32 -1.24
C LEU A 201 -17.87 4.13 -2.36
N ARG A 202 -19.17 4.41 -2.12
CA ARG A 202 -20.21 4.25 -3.16
C ARG A 202 -20.00 5.23 -4.31
N GLU A 203 -19.69 6.47 -4.01
CA GLU A 203 -19.40 7.49 -5.02
C GLU A 203 -18.09 7.20 -5.77
N ALA A 204 -17.11 6.58 -5.08
CA ALA A 204 -15.91 6.10 -5.74
C ALA A 204 -16.25 5.03 -6.80
N VAL A 205 -17.10 4.06 -6.46
CA VAL A 205 -17.57 3.03 -7.42
C VAL A 205 -18.26 3.69 -8.61
N GLU A 206 -19.17 4.64 -8.39
CA GLU A 206 -19.85 5.37 -9.47
C GLU A 206 -18.87 6.10 -10.40
N SER A 207 -17.83 6.71 -9.82
CA SER A 207 -16.78 7.39 -10.60
C SER A 207 -15.95 6.40 -11.42
N TYR A 208 -15.61 5.23 -10.87
CA TYR A 208 -14.94 4.17 -11.64
C TYR A 208 -15.84 3.56 -12.71
N ASP A 209 -17.13 3.40 -12.45
CA ASP A 209 -18.11 2.95 -13.46
C ASP A 209 -18.12 3.93 -14.65
N ARG A 210 -18.13 5.25 -14.39
CA ARG A 210 -18.04 6.25 -15.45
C ARG A 210 -16.73 6.18 -16.24
N ALA A 211 -15.58 5.95 -15.56
CA ALA A 211 -14.31 5.74 -16.24
C ALA A 211 -14.36 4.51 -17.17
N LEU A 212 -14.98 3.42 -16.73
CA LEU A 212 -15.12 2.17 -17.49
C LEU A 212 -16.19 2.26 -18.59
N ASP A 213 -17.23 3.07 -18.44
CA ASP A 213 -18.20 3.37 -19.51
C ASP A 213 -17.50 4.08 -20.69
N ILE A 214 -16.49 4.93 -20.40
CA ILE A 214 -15.71 5.67 -21.41
C ILE A 214 -14.62 4.79 -22.00
N ASP A 215 -13.86 4.10 -21.16
CA ASP A 215 -12.80 3.14 -21.55
C ASP A 215 -13.01 1.80 -20.85
N PRO A 216 -13.68 0.84 -21.49
CA PRO A 216 -13.94 -0.49 -20.92
C PRO A 216 -12.69 -1.31 -20.62
N HIS A 217 -11.51 -0.91 -21.14
CA HIS A 217 -10.23 -1.59 -20.92
C HIS A 217 -9.30 -0.84 -19.96
N TYR A 218 -9.81 0.14 -19.22
CA TYR A 218 -9.01 0.89 -18.26
C TYR A 218 -8.71 0.05 -17.00
N ALA A 219 -7.61 -0.70 -17.04
CA ALA A 219 -7.25 -1.69 -16.02
C ALA A 219 -7.15 -1.10 -14.60
N GLU A 220 -6.59 0.12 -14.46
CA GLU A 220 -6.47 0.79 -13.16
C GLU A 220 -7.84 1.14 -12.56
N ALA A 221 -8.78 1.61 -13.37
CA ALA A 221 -10.14 1.91 -12.92
C ALA A 221 -10.86 0.63 -12.47
N ALA A 222 -10.73 -0.46 -13.24
CA ALA A 222 -11.31 -1.75 -12.89
C ALA A 222 -10.71 -2.30 -11.58
N ASN A 223 -9.40 -2.27 -11.40
CA ASN A 223 -8.75 -2.69 -10.16
C ASN A 223 -9.21 -1.86 -8.95
N ASN A 224 -9.25 -0.53 -9.08
CA ASN A 224 -9.65 0.38 -8.02
C ASN A 224 -11.13 0.26 -7.67
N ARG A 225 -11.99 0.01 -8.68
CA ARG A 225 -13.39 -0.37 -8.47
C ARG A 225 -13.51 -1.64 -7.65
N GLY A 226 -12.70 -2.65 -7.96
CA GLY A 226 -12.61 -3.89 -7.19
C GLY A 226 -12.28 -3.64 -5.72
N ASN A 227 -11.31 -2.79 -5.44
CA ASN A 227 -10.95 -2.41 -4.06
C ASN A 227 -12.11 -1.71 -3.34
N ALA A 228 -12.78 -0.75 -3.98
CA ALA A 228 -13.90 -0.02 -3.38
C ALA A 228 -15.11 -0.94 -3.12
N LEU A 229 -15.42 -1.85 -4.05
CA LEU A 229 -16.47 -2.86 -3.89
C LEU A 229 -16.11 -3.86 -2.78
N TRP A 230 -14.83 -4.24 -2.65
CA TRP A 230 -14.37 -5.15 -1.61
C TRP A 230 -14.51 -4.53 -0.22
N ASP A 231 -14.16 -3.24 -0.07
CA ASP A 231 -14.33 -2.53 1.19
C ASP A 231 -15.82 -2.36 1.54
N LEU A 232 -16.68 -2.08 0.57
CA LEU A 232 -18.13 -2.07 0.77
C LEU A 232 -18.69 -3.45 1.17
N ALA A 233 -18.06 -4.54 0.71
CA ALA A 233 -18.52 -5.89 0.95
C ALA A 233 -18.40 -6.36 2.41
N TYR A 234 -17.75 -5.59 3.29
CA TYR A 234 -17.80 -5.82 4.74
C TYR A 234 -19.19 -5.54 5.32
N ALA A 235 -19.90 -4.56 4.78
CA ALA A 235 -21.28 -4.24 5.17
C ALA A 235 -22.32 -4.86 4.21
N GLU A 236 -21.95 -5.12 2.96
CA GLU A 236 -22.81 -5.56 1.85
C GLU A 236 -22.16 -6.78 1.15
N PRO A 237 -22.19 -7.99 1.78
CA PRO A 237 -21.46 -9.19 1.29
C PRO A 237 -21.77 -9.59 -0.15
N GLU A 238 -22.95 -9.24 -0.68
CA GLU A 238 -23.35 -9.48 -2.07
C GLU A 238 -22.45 -8.78 -3.10
N ARG A 239 -21.69 -7.77 -2.69
CA ARG A 239 -20.75 -7.06 -3.56
C ARG A 239 -19.44 -7.80 -3.83
N ARG A 240 -19.14 -8.87 -3.09
CA ARG A 240 -17.90 -9.67 -3.24
C ARG A 240 -17.71 -10.19 -4.66
N SER A 241 -18.77 -10.69 -5.27
CA SER A 241 -18.71 -11.20 -6.65
C SER A 241 -18.39 -10.09 -7.66
N ALA A 242 -18.97 -8.91 -7.49
CA ALA A 242 -18.71 -7.76 -8.35
C ALA A 242 -17.28 -7.23 -8.18
N ALA A 243 -16.72 -7.29 -6.96
CA ALA A 243 -15.32 -6.94 -6.70
C ALA A 243 -14.37 -7.90 -7.43
N LEU A 244 -14.59 -9.22 -7.29
CA LEU A 244 -13.78 -10.24 -7.99
C LEU A 244 -13.86 -10.09 -9.51
N ALA A 245 -15.07 -9.85 -10.06
CA ALA A 245 -15.26 -9.58 -11.49
C ALA A 245 -14.50 -8.31 -11.96
N SER A 246 -14.38 -7.30 -11.09
CA SER A 246 -13.61 -6.08 -11.41
C SER A 246 -12.11 -6.36 -11.48
N TYR A 247 -11.56 -7.21 -10.60
CA TYR A 247 -10.17 -7.65 -10.71
C TYR A 247 -9.96 -8.52 -11.95
N ASP A 248 -10.92 -9.38 -12.32
CA ASP A 248 -10.84 -10.16 -13.55
C ASP A 248 -10.81 -9.28 -14.79
N LEU A 249 -11.63 -8.22 -14.82
CA LEU A 249 -11.61 -7.23 -15.89
C LEU A 249 -10.24 -6.52 -15.97
N ALA A 250 -9.68 -6.12 -14.83
CA ALA A 250 -8.37 -5.48 -14.77
C ALA A 250 -7.27 -6.41 -15.33
N ILE A 251 -7.28 -7.69 -14.95
CA ILE A 251 -6.34 -8.71 -15.44
C ILE A 251 -6.52 -8.97 -16.93
N ALA A 252 -7.76 -9.05 -17.41
CA ALA A 252 -8.05 -9.26 -18.84
C ALA A 252 -7.59 -8.07 -19.68
N SER A 253 -7.77 -6.84 -19.17
CA SER A 253 -7.35 -5.60 -19.85
C SER A 253 -5.83 -5.43 -19.85
N LYS A 254 -5.15 -5.85 -18.78
CA LYS A 254 -3.69 -5.76 -18.64
C LYS A 254 -3.15 -7.03 -17.97
N PRO A 255 -2.75 -8.06 -18.77
CA PRO A 255 -2.34 -9.37 -18.26
C PRO A 255 -1.07 -9.40 -17.38
N ASP A 256 -0.31 -8.33 -17.35
CA ASP A 256 0.88 -8.15 -16.51
C ASP A 256 0.64 -7.19 -15.31
N TYR A 257 -0.62 -6.89 -15.00
CA TYR A 257 -0.97 -5.95 -13.93
C TYR A 257 -0.92 -6.62 -12.55
N GLU A 258 0.25 -6.67 -11.96
CA GLU A 258 0.56 -7.36 -10.72
C GLU A 258 -0.31 -6.95 -9.53
N GLU A 259 -0.76 -5.67 -9.48
CA GLU A 259 -1.63 -5.19 -8.39
C GLU A 259 -3.02 -5.84 -8.43
N ALA A 260 -3.57 -6.09 -9.62
CA ALA A 260 -4.88 -6.73 -9.75
C ALA A 260 -4.83 -8.21 -9.33
N TYR A 261 -3.77 -8.93 -9.70
CA TYR A 261 -3.54 -10.30 -9.23
C TYR A 261 -3.41 -10.37 -7.72
N TRP A 262 -2.63 -9.44 -7.14
CA TRP A 262 -2.42 -9.35 -5.71
C TRP A 262 -3.73 -9.07 -4.96
N ASN A 263 -4.51 -8.07 -5.38
CA ASN A 263 -5.77 -7.70 -4.74
C ASN A 263 -6.78 -8.83 -4.84
N LYS A 264 -6.89 -9.49 -6.01
CA LYS A 264 -7.72 -10.67 -6.19
C LYS A 264 -7.28 -11.83 -5.30
N ALA A 265 -5.96 -12.08 -5.18
CA ALA A 265 -5.42 -13.11 -4.30
C ALA A 265 -5.86 -12.89 -2.85
N LEU A 266 -5.68 -11.67 -2.32
CA LEU A 266 -6.08 -11.34 -0.95
C LEU A 266 -7.59 -11.52 -0.73
N ALA A 267 -8.41 -11.10 -1.68
CA ALA A 267 -9.86 -11.26 -1.64
C ALA A 267 -10.26 -12.75 -1.58
N LEU A 268 -9.67 -13.57 -2.43
CA LEU A 268 -9.92 -15.02 -2.45
C LEU A 268 -9.42 -15.72 -1.18
N LEU A 269 -8.24 -15.36 -0.68
CA LEU A 269 -7.72 -15.90 0.57
C LEU A 269 -8.59 -15.51 1.75
N GLN A 270 -9.13 -14.30 1.76
CA GLN A 270 -10.01 -13.81 2.83
C GLN A 270 -11.38 -14.50 2.83
N THR A 271 -11.86 -14.98 1.70
CA THR A 271 -13.09 -15.81 1.60
C THR A 271 -12.84 -17.30 1.79
N GLY A 272 -11.57 -17.73 1.90
CA GLY A 272 -11.19 -19.15 2.03
C GLY A 272 -11.08 -19.89 0.70
N GLU A 273 -11.18 -19.20 -0.43
CA GLU A 273 -10.99 -19.75 -1.78
C GLU A 273 -9.49 -19.99 -2.08
N TYR A 274 -8.85 -20.77 -1.21
CA TYR A 274 -7.41 -20.97 -1.16
C TYR A 274 -6.83 -21.59 -2.43
N ALA A 275 -7.55 -22.52 -3.06
CA ALA A 275 -7.10 -23.16 -4.30
C ALA A 275 -6.86 -22.17 -5.44
N GLN A 276 -7.67 -21.09 -5.49
CA GLN A 276 -7.52 -20.02 -6.47
C GLN A 276 -6.60 -18.90 -5.95
N GLY A 277 -6.62 -18.65 -4.65
CA GLY A 277 -5.88 -17.54 -4.03
C GLY A 277 -4.37 -17.75 -4.02
N TRP A 278 -3.87 -18.94 -3.66
CA TRP A 278 -2.43 -19.18 -3.53
C TRP A 278 -1.65 -19.00 -4.84
N PRO A 279 -2.09 -19.51 -6.00
CA PRO A 279 -1.37 -19.26 -7.25
C PRO A 279 -1.27 -17.78 -7.60
N LEU A 280 -2.32 -16.99 -7.31
CA LEU A 280 -2.31 -15.56 -7.55
C LEU A 280 -1.44 -14.82 -6.52
N TYR A 281 -1.32 -15.34 -5.30
CA TYR A 281 -0.48 -14.75 -4.25
C TYR A 281 1.01 -14.75 -4.61
N GLU A 282 1.47 -15.65 -5.49
CA GLU A 282 2.84 -15.68 -5.99
C GLU A 282 3.19 -14.46 -6.88
N TRP A 283 2.18 -13.74 -7.38
CA TRP A 283 2.40 -12.48 -8.09
C TRP A 283 3.01 -11.38 -7.21
N ARG A 284 3.03 -11.55 -5.88
CA ARG A 284 3.71 -10.63 -4.95
C ARG A 284 5.16 -10.36 -5.36
N TRP A 285 5.86 -11.35 -5.93
CA TRP A 285 7.25 -11.23 -6.35
C TRP A 285 7.48 -10.30 -7.53
N ARG A 286 6.44 -10.00 -8.31
CA ARG A 286 6.49 -9.04 -9.43
C ARG A 286 6.23 -7.61 -8.98
N ARG A 287 5.63 -7.41 -7.80
CA ARG A 287 5.30 -6.09 -7.28
C ARG A 287 6.55 -5.34 -6.84
N ARG A 288 6.64 -4.05 -7.22
CA ARG A 288 7.75 -3.17 -6.81
C ARG A 288 7.93 -3.12 -5.28
N ALA A 289 6.88 -3.23 -4.50
CA ALA A 289 6.94 -3.23 -3.04
C ALA A 289 7.71 -4.42 -2.46
N PHE A 290 7.80 -5.55 -3.18
CA PHE A 290 8.52 -6.75 -2.77
C PHE A 290 9.96 -6.80 -3.30
N ALA A 291 10.35 -5.94 -4.24
CA ALA A 291 11.70 -5.92 -4.80
C ALA A 291 12.81 -5.82 -3.73
N PRO A 292 12.67 -5.05 -2.62
CA PRO A 292 13.70 -4.97 -1.59
C PRO A 292 13.91 -6.25 -0.78
N ILE A 293 12.92 -7.15 -0.75
CA ILE A 293 12.97 -8.41 -0.01
C ILE A 293 13.17 -9.62 -0.92
N ALA A 294 13.07 -9.44 -2.23
CA ALA A 294 13.37 -10.47 -3.21
C ALA A 294 14.87 -10.83 -3.14
N ARG A 295 15.15 -12.12 -3.08
CA ARG A 295 16.52 -12.66 -2.99
C ARG A 295 16.77 -13.63 -4.13
N ASN A 296 17.99 -13.64 -4.62
CA ASN A 296 18.46 -14.63 -5.57
C ASN A 296 19.14 -15.77 -4.81
N PHE A 297 18.75 -16.98 -5.12
CA PHE A 297 19.33 -18.22 -4.59
C PHE A 297 19.96 -19.02 -5.73
N ASP A 298 21.05 -19.71 -5.43
CA ASP A 298 21.74 -20.58 -6.42
C ASP A 298 20.99 -21.89 -6.69
N CYS A 299 19.88 -22.13 -5.99
CA CYS A 299 19.03 -23.31 -6.13
C CYS A 299 17.60 -22.90 -6.58
N PRO A 300 16.87 -23.81 -7.26
CA PRO A 300 15.53 -23.54 -7.76
C PRO A 300 14.49 -23.38 -6.64
N LEU A 301 13.45 -22.61 -6.93
CA LEU A 301 12.26 -22.48 -6.10
C LEU A 301 11.47 -23.80 -6.13
N TRP A 302 11.14 -24.34 -4.94
CA TRP A 302 10.28 -25.51 -4.80
C TRP A 302 8.84 -25.09 -4.52
N LEU A 303 7.92 -25.58 -5.33
CA LEU A 303 6.47 -25.35 -5.20
C LEU A 303 5.67 -26.67 -5.17
N GLY A 304 6.27 -27.74 -4.66
CA GLY A 304 5.57 -29.01 -4.43
C GLY A 304 5.63 -30.03 -5.56
N LEU A 305 6.31 -29.72 -6.67
CA LEU A 305 6.36 -30.62 -7.84
C LEU A 305 7.48 -31.66 -7.75
N GLU A 306 8.64 -31.27 -7.25
CA GLU A 306 9.83 -32.14 -7.19
C GLU A 306 9.88 -32.93 -5.88
N SER A 307 10.43 -34.16 -5.94
CA SER A 307 10.67 -34.98 -4.74
C SER A 307 11.75 -34.35 -3.86
N LEU A 308 11.47 -34.26 -2.57
CA LEU A 308 12.43 -33.80 -1.55
C LEU A 308 13.21 -34.97 -0.90
N GLN A 309 12.94 -36.23 -1.25
CA GLN A 309 13.59 -37.38 -0.64
C GLN A 309 15.13 -37.30 -0.77
N GLY A 310 15.82 -37.20 0.36
CA GLY A 310 17.27 -37.09 0.43
C GLY A 310 17.85 -35.77 -0.09
N LYS A 311 17.01 -34.74 -0.25
CA LYS A 311 17.38 -33.40 -0.69
C LYS A 311 17.49 -32.44 0.48
N THR A 312 18.31 -31.40 0.32
CA THR A 312 18.37 -30.28 1.26
C THR A 312 17.48 -29.14 0.75
N ILE A 313 16.55 -28.67 1.58
CA ILE A 313 15.71 -27.51 1.28
C ILE A 313 15.92 -26.40 2.29
N LEU A 314 16.04 -25.16 1.79
CA LEU A 314 16.06 -23.94 2.57
C LEU A 314 14.67 -23.32 2.61
N LEU A 315 14.00 -23.38 3.76
CA LEU A 315 12.81 -22.57 4.01
C LEU A 315 13.25 -21.21 4.58
N HIS A 316 12.68 -20.12 4.08
CA HIS A 316 13.09 -18.80 4.54
C HIS A 316 11.91 -17.84 4.77
N GLY A 317 12.02 -17.03 5.83
CA GLY A 317 11.10 -15.94 6.10
C GLY A 317 11.28 -14.81 5.08
N GLU A 318 10.19 -14.18 4.65
CA GLU A 318 10.21 -13.12 3.63
C GLU A 318 9.49 -11.84 4.07
N GLN A 319 8.51 -11.95 4.97
CA GLN A 319 7.67 -10.85 5.44
C GLN A 319 7.80 -10.67 6.96
N GLY A 320 6.67 -10.50 7.66
CA GLY A 320 6.65 -10.23 9.09
C GLY A 320 6.99 -11.42 10.00
N LEU A 321 7.29 -11.13 11.26
CA LEU A 321 7.56 -12.16 12.28
C LEU A 321 6.35 -13.10 12.48
N GLY A 322 5.13 -12.54 12.39
CA GLY A 322 3.89 -13.32 12.48
C GLY A 322 3.77 -14.36 11.38
N ASP A 323 4.23 -14.03 10.16
CA ASP A 323 4.23 -14.95 9.03
C ASP A 323 5.20 -16.11 9.27
N SER A 324 6.40 -15.82 9.76
CA SER A 324 7.38 -16.86 10.11
C SER A 324 6.84 -17.79 11.20
N ILE A 325 6.18 -17.26 12.22
CA ILE A 325 5.53 -18.05 13.28
C ILE A 325 4.38 -18.88 12.72
N GLN A 326 3.55 -18.33 11.86
CA GLN A 326 2.40 -19.03 11.31
C GLN A 326 2.81 -20.17 10.38
N PHE A 327 3.71 -19.89 9.41
CA PHE A 327 4.01 -20.81 8.31
C PHE A 327 5.15 -21.78 8.61
N CYS A 328 5.90 -21.61 9.71
CA CYS A 328 6.86 -22.64 10.16
C CYS A 328 6.16 -23.96 10.51
N ARG A 329 4.83 -24.00 10.71
CA ARG A 329 4.04 -25.22 10.92
C ARG A 329 4.18 -26.26 9.81
N TYR A 330 4.54 -25.84 8.60
CA TYR A 330 4.78 -26.74 7.48
C TYR A 330 6.13 -27.48 7.57
N ALA A 331 7.02 -27.08 8.45
CA ALA A 331 8.36 -27.67 8.58
C ALA A 331 8.34 -29.18 8.83
N ALA A 332 7.41 -29.65 9.69
CA ALA A 332 7.25 -31.07 9.94
C ALA A 332 6.83 -31.85 8.68
N LEU A 333 5.91 -31.29 7.88
CA LEU A 333 5.47 -31.91 6.62
C LEU A 333 6.60 -32.01 5.59
N VAL A 334 7.44 -30.97 5.50
CA VAL A 334 8.62 -30.98 4.63
C VAL A 334 9.62 -32.05 5.06
N GLN A 335 9.85 -32.19 6.37
CA GLN A 335 10.71 -33.26 6.90
C GLN A 335 10.13 -34.66 6.61
N GLU A 336 8.81 -34.85 6.75
CA GLU A 336 8.13 -36.11 6.45
C GLU A 336 8.24 -36.52 4.97
N MET A 337 8.55 -35.60 4.06
CA MET A 337 8.90 -35.87 2.64
C MET A 337 10.34 -36.37 2.49
N GLY A 338 11.11 -36.56 3.56
CA GLY A 338 12.48 -37.04 3.57
C GLY A 338 13.55 -36.01 3.24
N ALA A 339 13.22 -34.70 3.40
CA ALA A 339 14.15 -33.61 3.21
C ALA A 339 15.07 -33.41 4.42
N GLN A 340 16.30 -32.93 4.17
CA GLN A 340 17.09 -32.19 5.15
C GLN A 340 16.65 -30.74 5.13
N LEU A 341 16.14 -30.26 6.27
CA LEU A 341 15.48 -28.95 6.35
C LEU A 341 16.31 -27.91 7.09
N VAL A 342 16.68 -26.84 6.38
CA VAL A 342 17.24 -25.62 6.97
C VAL A 342 16.15 -24.55 6.99
N LEU A 343 15.93 -23.96 8.17
CA LEU A 343 14.95 -22.88 8.36
C LEU A 343 15.69 -21.58 8.67
N GLU A 344 15.59 -20.58 7.79
CA GLU A 344 16.14 -19.24 7.99
C GLU A 344 15.02 -18.27 8.42
N VAL A 345 15.22 -17.62 9.55
CA VAL A 345 14.26 -16.67 10.14
C VAL A 345 14.97 -15.47 10.76
N ASP A 346 14.21 -14.45 11.16
CA ASP A 346 14.78 -13.32 11.89
C ASP A 346 15.43 -13.77 13.21
N ALA A 347 16.53 -13.13 13.59
CA ALA A 347 17.36 -13.53 14.73
C ALA A 347 16.58 -13.69 16.04
N CYS A 348 15.54 -12.85 16.26
CA CYS A 348 14.70 -12.90 17.45
C CYS A 348 13.79 -14.15 17.52
N LEU A 349 13.64 -14.89 16.43
CA LEU A 349 12.84 -16.13 16.36
C LEU A 349 13.70 -17.41 16.48
N VAL A 350 15.01 -17.34 16.27
CA VAL A 350 15.89 -18.52 16.22
C VAL A 350 15.78 -19.35 17.50
N GLY A 351 15.82 -18.72 18.68
CA GLY A 351 15.71 -19.43 19.95
C GLY A 351 14.39 -20.15 20.14
N LEU A 352 13.28 -19.52 19.75
CA LEU A 352 11.94 -20.12 19.81
C LEU A 352 11.81 -21.30 18.83
N LEU A 353 12.19 -21.08 17.56
CA LEU A 353 12.02 -22.06 16.50
C LEU A 353 13.05 -23.18 16.53
N GLY A 354 14.11 -23.06 17.34
CA GLY A 354 15.05 -24.14 17.60
C GLY A 354 14.43 -25.38 18.26
N SER A 355 13.24 -25.26 18.86
CA SER A 355 12.47 -26.38 19.42
C SER A 355 11.38 -26.89 18.44
N LEU A 356 11.23 -26.27 17.28
CA LEU A 356 10.24 -26.69 16.28
C LEU A 356 10.59 -28.06 15.70
N ARG A 357 9.59 -28.95 15.64
CA ARG A 357 9.75 -30.21 14.93
C ARG A 357 9.87 -29.97 13.43
N GLY A 358 10.87 -30.57 12.82
CA GLY A 358 11.06 -30.55 11.37
C GLY A 358 12.43 -30.05 10.94
N PRO A 359 12.89 -28.86 11.34
CA PRO A 359 14.20 -28.36 10.92
C PRO A 359 15.37 -29.16 11.51
N ASP A 360 16.31 -29.52 10.67
CA ASP A 360 17.63 -30.04 11.10
C ASP A 360 18.50 -28.88 11.60
N GLN A 361 18.28 -27.69 11.07
CA GLN A 361 19.00 -26.49 11.46
C GLN A 361 18.07 -25.26 11.36
N VAL A 362 18.11 -24.37 12.39
CA VAL A 362 17.50 -23.04 12.36
C VAL A 362 18.61 -22.00 12.39
N ILE A 363 18.61 -21.08 11.42
CA ILE A 363 19.63 -20.06 11.26
C ILE A 363 19.00 -18.65 11.22
N ALA A 364 19.78 -17.67 11.66
CA ALA A 364 19.35 -16.28 11.59
C ALA A 364 19.49 -15.74 10.15
N ARG A 365 18.55 -14.90 9.73
CA ARG A 365 18.65 -14.15 8.48
C ARG A 365 19.96 -13.37 8.42
N GLY A 366 20.68 -13.51 7.30
CA GLY A 366 22.00 -12.90 7.09
C GLY A 366 23.19 -13.75 7.56
N ALA A 367 22.94 -14.93 8.16
CA ALA A 367 23.98 -15.93 8.37
C ALA A 367 24.42 -16.57 7.05
N ALA A 368 25.58 -17.24 7.05
CA ALA A 368 26.05 -18.01 5.90
C ALA A 368 25.05 -19.14 5.59
N LEU A 369 24.55 -19.18 4.36
CA LEU A 369 23.59 -20.21 3.93
C LEU A 369 24.35 -21.52 3.63
N PRO A 370 23.86 -22.67 4.11
CA PRO A 370 24.36 -23.96 3.66
C PRO A 370 23.93 -24.20 2.21
N ARG A 371 24.64 -25.11 1.54
CA ARG A 371 24.25 -25.54 0.21
C ARG A 371 22.89 -26.25 0.27
N ALA A 372 21.96 -25.83 -0.57
CA ALA A 372 20.64 -26.42 -0.68
C ALA A 372 20.35 -26.84 -2.12
N ASP A 373 19.54 -27.88 -2.29
CA ASP A 373 19.04 -28.33 -3.60
C ASP A 373 17.85 -27.47 -4.04
N PHE A 374 17.05 -26.98 -3.08
CA PHE A 374 15.87 -26.15 -3.29
C PHE A 374 15.77 -25.05 -2.25
N HIS A 375 15.03 -24.01 -2.57
CA HIS A 375 14.55 -23.05 -1.59
C HIS A 375 13.04 -22.87 -1.69
N CYS A 376 12.40 -22.43 -0.58
CA CYS A 376 10.99 -22.05 -0.59
C CYS A 376 10.74 -20.93 0.44
N PRO A 377 10.12 -19.80 0.04
CA PRO A 377 9.59 -18.84 0.97
C PRO A 377 8.49 -19.46 1.84
N LEU A 378 8.41 -19.13 3.11
CA LEU A 378 7.43 -19.71 4.02
C LEU A 378 5.98 -19.49 3.55
N LEU A 379 5.66 -18.32 2.96
CA LEU A 379 4.32 -18.03 2.46
C LEU A 379 4.01 -18.66 1.09
N SER A 380 4.96 -19.37 0.48
CA SER A 380 4.71 -20.20 -0.73
C SER A 380 4.40 -21.66 -0.38
N LEU A 381 4.65 -22.08 0.88
CA LEU A 381 4.33 -23.43 1.34
C LEU A 381 2.85 -23.81 1.21
N PRO A 382 1.89 -22.92 1.50
CA PRO A 382 0.48 -23.25 1.28
C PRO A 382 0.17 -23.61 -0.17
N LEU A 383 0.81 -22.96 -1.16
CA LEU A 383 0.71 -23.35 -2.56
C LEU A 383 1.36 -24.72 -2.81
N ALA A 384 2.59 -24.92 -2.33
CA ALA A 384 3.33 -26.17 -2.50
C ALA A 384 2.58 -27.40 -1.93
N PHE A 385 1.89 -27.22 -0.80
CA PHE A 385 1.07 -28.26 -0.16
C PHE A 385 -0.40 -28.25 -0.58
N GLN A 386 -0.77 -27.44 -1.58
CA GLN A 386 -2.15 -27.30 -2.06
C GLN A 386 -3.14 -27.08 -0.90
N THR A 387 -2.78 -26.20 0.02
CA THR A 387 -3.54 -25.95 1.25
C THR A 387 -4.91 -25.36 0.93
N HIS A 388 -5.93 -25.95 1.54
CA HIS A 388 -7.31 -25.47 1.54
C HIS A 388 -7.88 -25.60 2.96
N LEU A 389 -9.08 -25.10 3.23
CA LEU A 389 -9.61 -25.00 4.60
C LEU A 389 -9.63 -26.35 5.36
N ASN A 390 -9.76 -27.47 4.66
CA ASN A 390 -9.90 -28.78 5.26
C ASN A 390 -8.55 -29.51 5.54
N ASN A 391 -7.43 -28.99 5.00
CA ASN A 391 -6.11 -29.63 5.15
C ASN A 391 -5.04 -28.66 5.71
N ILE A 392 -5.45 -27.53 6.30
CA ILE A 392 -4.52 -26.67 7.03
C ILE A 392 -3.81 -27.51 8.10
N PRO A 393 -2.47 -27.51 8.16
CA PRO A 393 -1.75 -28.22 9.21
C PRO A 393 -2.11 -27.64 10.57
N ALA A 394 -3.07 -28.24 11.25
CA ALA A 394 -3.65 -27.75 12.50
C ALA A 394 -3.21 -28.62 13.66
N ALA A 395 -2.00 -28.42 14.18
CA ALA A 395 -1.68 -28.89 15.51
C ALA A 395 -2.31 -27.94 16.53
N SER A 396 -2.81 -28.48 17.64
CA SER A 396 -3.30 -27.67 18.78
C SER A 396 -2.21 -26.78 19.37
N ALA A 397 -0.95 -27.22 19.30
CA ALA A 397 0.26 -26.48 19.58
C ALA A 397 1.40 -27.07 18.75
N TYR A 398 2.20 -26.23 18.10
CA TYR A 398 3.38 -26.65 17.35
C TYR A 398 4.66 -25.91 17.77
N LEU A 399 4.54 -24.96 18.70
CA LEU A 399 5.65 -24.30 19.37
C LEU A 399 5.59 -24.55 20.87
N ALA A 400 6.75 -24.56 21.52
CA ALA A 400 6.90 -24.65 22.95
C ALA A 400 8.09 -23.80 23.41
N PRO A 401 8.00 -23.10 24.55
CA PRO A 401 9.14 -22.43 25.13
C PRO A 401 10.11 -23.41 25.77
N ALA A 402 11.38 -23.02 25.87
CA ALA A 402 12.38 -23.80 26.59
C ALA A 402 12.02 -23.95 28.09
N PRO A 403 12.23 -25.13 28.69
CA PRO A 403 11.81 -25.41 30.09
C PRO A 403 12.44 -24.44 31.11
N GLU A 404 13.68 -24.03 30.93
CA GLU A 404 14.39 -23.09 31.81
C GLU A 404 13.75 -21.69 31.78
N ARG A 405 13.22 -21.25 30.63
CA ARG A 405 12.49 -19.98 30.50
C ARG A 405 11.15 -20.05 31.26
N LEU A 406 10.46 -21.17 31.18
CA LEU A 406 9.23 -21.39 31.98
C LEU A 406 9.47 -21.29 33.46
N ILE A 407 10.53 -21.93 33.98
CA ILE A 407 10.88 -21.86 35.41
C ILE A 407 11.14 -20.41 35.80
N HIS A 408 11.90 -19.67 35.00
CA HIS A 408 12.19 -18.26 35.23
C HIS A 408 10.91 -17.42 35.31
N TRP A 409 10.01 -17.56 34.35
CA TRP A 409 8.77 -16.79 34.29
C TRP A 409 7.80 -17.14 35.40
N ARG A 410 7.72 -18.41 35.83
CA ARG A 410 6.98 -18.82 37.02
C ARG A 410 7.49 -18.14 38.29
N GLN A 411 8.79 -18.09 38.47
CA GLN A 411 9.38 -17.40 39.62
C GLN A 411 9.11 -15.89 39.57
N MET A 412 9.26 -15.29 38.41
CA MET A 412 9.02 -13.86 38.21
C MET A 412 7.56 -13.46 38.46
N LEU A 413 6.61 -14.24 37.95
CA LEU A 413 5.18 -13.97 38.11
C LEU A 413 4.67 -14.38 39.50
N GLY A 414 5.33 -15.33 40.17
CA GLY A 414 4.91 -15.85 41.44
C GLY A 414 3.61 -16.69 41.37
N PRO A 415 3.05 -17.13 42.54
CA PRO A 415 1.86 -17.96 42.58
C PRO A 415 0.64 -17.18 42.04
N LYS A 416 -0.23 -17.87 41.30
CA LYS A 416 -1.51 -17.33 40.84
C LYS A 416 -2.47 -17.12 42.01
N ARG A 417 -3.06 -15.93 42.07
CA ARG A 417 -4.11 -15.60 43.06
C ARG A 417 -5.50 -15.54 42.43
N ALA A 418 -5.53 -15.30 41.10
CA ALA A 418 -6.71 -15.29 40.26
C ALA A 418 -6.31 -15.74 38.83
N PRO A 419 -7.27 -15.99 37.93
CA PRO A 419 -6.95 -16.27 36.54
C PRO A 419 -6.10 -15.13 35.91
N ARG A 420 -4.99 -15.49 35.24
CA ARG A 420 -4.09 -14.53 34.59
C ARG A 420 -4.49 -14.26 33.18
N VAL A 421 -4.62 -12.97 32.86
CA VAL A 421 -4.95 -12.49 31.52
C VAL A 421 -3.81 -11.63 30.99
N GLY A 422 -3.14 -12.12 29.94
CA GLY A 422 -2.11 -11.37 29.25
C GLY A 422 -2.70 -10.38 28.23
N LEU A 423 -2.17 -9.16 28.18
CA LEU A 423 -2.70 -8.07 27.37
C LEU A 423 -1.65 -7.54 26.39
N VAL A 424 -2.02 -7.43 25.10
CA VAL A 424 -1.26 -6.72 24.05
C VAL A 424 -2.25 -5.94 23.20
N TRP A 425 -2.20 -4.61 23.25
CA TRP A 425 -3.21 -3.73 22.64
C TRP A 425 -2.71 -2.93 21.45
N SER A 426 -1.40 -2.97 21.15
CA SER A 426 -0.85 -2.26 19.99
C SER A 426 0.26 -3.04 19.30
N GLY A 427 0.40 -2.82 18.00
CA GLY A 427 1.45 -3.38 17.17
C GLY A 427 2.61 -2.40 16.91
N ASP A 428 3.46 -2.75 15.93
CA ASP A 428 4.54 -1.91 15.45
C ASP A 428 3.96 -0.66 14.77
N PRO A 429 4.30 0.55 15.22
CA PRO A 429 3.83 1.80 14.63
C PRO A 429 4.32 2.02 13.17
N ALA A 430 5.40 1.36 12.76
CA ALA A 430 5.88 1.39 11.38
C ALA A 430 5.01 0.58 10.40
N HIS A 431 4.12 -0.26 10.92
CA HIS A 431 3.25 -1.06 10.06
C HIS A 431 2.16 -0.20 9.41
N ARG A 432 1.96 -0.35 8.09
CA ARG A 432 1.04 0.48 7.28
C ARG A 432 -0.39 0.54 7.82
N ASN A 433 -0.90 -0.55 8.39
CA ASN A 433 -2.25 -0.65 8.97
C ASN A 433 -2.26 -0.48 10.50
N ASP A 434 -1.19 0.02 11.10
CA ASP A 434 -1.10 0.10 12.56
C ASP A 434 -2.20 0.96 13.18
N ARG A 435 -2.51 2.08 12.55
CA ARG A 435 -3.55 3.01 13.01
C ARG A 435 -4.93 2.34 13.16
N ASN A 436 -5.26 1.37 12.32
CA ASN A 436 -6.56 0.71 12.34
C ASN A 436 -6.58 -0.50 13.29
N ARG A 437 -5.47 -1.26 13.39
CA ARG A 437 -5.40 -2.50 14.16
C ARG A 437 -5.00 -2.31 15.63
N SER A 438 -4.33 -1.21 15.97
CA SER A 438 -3.90 -0.90 17.34
C SER A 438 -4.96 -0.12 18.10
N LEU A 439 -5.10 -0.41 19.40
CA LEU A 439 -5.93 0.36 20.32
C LEU A 439 -5.06 1.28 21.19
N LEU A 440 -5.68 2.33 21.73
CA LEU A 440 -5.15 3.01 22.91
C LEU A 440 -5.56 2.22 24.15
N LEU A 441 -4.66 2.11 25.13
CA LEU A 441 -4.94 1.37 26.36
C LEU A 441 -6.21 1.90 27.06
N LYS A 442 -6.41 3.22 27.11
CA LYS A 442 -7.61 3.86 27.67
C LYS A 442 -8.93 3.37 27.05
N THR A 443 -8.91 2.92 25.79
CA THR A 443 -10.09 2.37 25.11
C THR A 443 -10.41 0.95 25.60
N LEU A 444 -9.39 0.16 25.94
CA LEU A 444 -9.53 -1.21 26.44
C LEU A 444 -9.91 -1.25 27.93
N LEU A 445 -9.33 -0.37 28.76
CA LEU A 445 -9.44 -0.40 30.22
C LEU A 445 -10.88 -0.49 30.77
N PRO A 446 -11.89 0.24 30.24
CA PRO A 446 -13.27 0.17 30.75
C PRO A 446 -13.92 -1.20 30.61
N TYR A 447 -13.39 -2.06 29.73
CA TYR A 447 -13.91 -3.39 29.41
C TYR A 447 -13.16 -4.53 30.11
N LEU A 448 -12.18 -4.19 30.96
CA LEU A 448 -11.44 -5.15 31.77
C LEU A 448 -12.08 -5.26 33.16
N PRO A 449 -12.87 -6.33 33.46
CA PRO A 449 -13.52 -6.48 34.75
C PRO A 449 -12.51 -6.75 35.87
N VAL A 450 -12.87 -6.41 37.10
CA VAL A 450 -12.05 -6.68 38.30
C VAL A 450 -12.04 -8.16 38.64
N GLY A 451 -11.03 -8.60 39.40
CA GLY A 451 -10.94 -9.97 39.91
C GLY A 451 -10.00 -10.89 39.13
N TYR A 452 -9.35 -10.38 38.08
CA TYR A 452 -8.33 -11.10 37.31
C TYR A 452 -6.93 -10.55 37.62
N GLU A 453 -5.88 -11.35 37.43
CA GLU A 453 -4.50 -10.90 37.39
C GLU A 453 -4.15 -10.45 35.96
N TYR A 454 -4.19 -9.16 35.69
CA TYR A 454 -3.78 -8.64 34.39
C TYR A 454 -2.28 -8.49 34.29
N VAL A 455 -1.71 -8.96 33.18
CA VAL A 455 -0.29 -8.87 32.88
C VAL A 455 -0.11 -8.17 31.52
N SER A 456 0.48 -6.99 31.51
CA SER A 456 0.89 -6.33 30.26
C SER A 456 2.08 -7.10 29.68
N LEU A 457 1.89 -7.64 28.50
CA LEU A 457 2.91 -8.24 27.65
C LEU A 457 3.21 -7.35 26.44
N GLN A 458 2.84 -6.07 26.53
CA GLN A 458 3.14 -5.04 25.54
C GLN A 458 4.61 -4.65 25.66
N LYS A 459 5.46 -5.11 24.70
CA LYS A 459 6.90 -4.85 24.72
C LYS A 459 7.21 -3.36 24.68
N ASP A 460 6.60 -2.65 23.74
CA ASP A 460 6.80 -1.22 23.52
C ASP A 460 5.49 -0.48 23.86
N VAL A 461 5.40 0.00 25.08
CA VAL A 461 4.26 0.83 25.52
C VAL A 461 4.42 2.22 24.95
N ARG A 462 3.43 2.69 24.19
CA ARG A 462 3.41 4.02 23.57
C ARG A 462 3.33 5.10 24.64
N GLU A 463 3.90 6.27 24.37
CA GLU A 463 3.96 7.36 25.34
C GLU A 463 2.57 7.74 25.90
N GLY A 464 1.56 7.81 25.03
CA GLY A 464 0.18 8.10 25.45
C GLY A 464 -0.43 7.05 26.37
N ASP A 465 -0.01 5.78 26.26
CA ASP A 465 -0.55 4.67 27.07
C ASP A 465 0.19 4.48 28.40
N ARG A 466 1.37 5.09 28.58
CA ARG A 466 2.17 4.96 29.82
C ARG A 466 1.46 5.55 31.03
N VAL A 467 0.78 6.67 30.85
CA VAL A 467 0.01 7.35 31.91
C VAL A 467 -1.17 6.48 32.31
N ASP A 468 -1.89 5.91 31.32
CA ASP A 468 -3.03 5.04 31.56
C ASP A 468 -2.62 3.73 32.26
N LEU A 469 -1.49 3.15 31.85
CA LEU A 469 -0.94 1.94 32.50
C LEU A 469 -0.49 2.22 33.94
N ALA A 470 0.16 3.35 34.19
CA ALA A 470 0.58 3.75 35.53
C ALA A 470 -0.61 4.02 36.48
N ALA A 471 -1.75 4.45 35.93
CA ALA A 471 -2.99 4.64 36.68
C ALA A 471 -3.70 3.31 37.06
N ARG A 472 -3.25 2.17 36.53
CA ARG A 472 -3.79 0.83 36.77
C ARG A 472 -2.74 -0.11 37.40
N PRO A 473 -2.43 0.08 38.69
CA PRO A 473 -1.42 -0.72 39.40
C PRO A 473 -1.79 -2.21 39.55
N ASP A 474 -3.03 -2.58 39.27
CA ASP A 474 -3.53 -3.95 39.17
C ASP A 474 -3.09 -4.64 37.85
N ILE A 475 -2.62 -3.89 36.87
CA ILE A 475 -2.00 -4.42 35.63
C ILE A 475 -0.49 -4.48 35.82
N ARG A 476 0.04 -5.69 35.96
CA ARG A 476 1.48 -5.89 36.11
C ARG A 476 2.20 -5.73 34.76
N ASP A 477 3.03 -4.70 34.61
CA ASP A 477 3.80 -4.50 33.37
C ASP A 477 5.04 -5.40 33.34
N MET A 478 5.10 -6.27 32.34
CA MET A 478 6.21 -7.21 32.09
C MET A 478 6.87 -6.98 30.72
N GLY A 479 6.50 -5.91 30.00
CA GLY A 479 6.96 -5.65 28.64
C GLY A 479 8.49 -5.61 28.52
N GLN A 480 9.18 -5.00 29.49
CA GLN A 480 10.64 -4.86 29.47
C GLN A 480 11.38 -6.20 29.67
N ALA A 481 10.71 -7.23 30.21
CA ALA A 481 11.31 -8.56 30.36
C ALA A 481 11.27 -9.38 29.05
N LEU A 482 10.52 -8.94 28.05
CA LEU A 482 10.37 -9.63 26.76
C LEU A 482 11.53 -9.30 25.81
N SER A 483 12.71 -9.86 26.05
CA SER A 483 13.91 -9.59 25.25
C SER A 483 13.82 -10.18 23.84
N ASP A 484 13.24 -11.37 23.70
CA ASP A 484 13.04 -12.09 22.45
C ASP A 484 11.71 -12.91 22.45
N PHE A 485 11.43 -13.63 21.37
CA PHE A 485 10.22 -14.43 21.25
C PHE A 485 10.26 -15.71 22.13
N SER A 486 11.41 -16.16 22.60
CA SER A 486 11.50 -17.28 23.55
C SER A 486 11.02 -16.85 24.95
N GLU A 487 11.38 -15.63 25.38
CA GLU A 487 10.85 -15.03 26.60
C GLU A 487 9.33 -14.80 26.48
N THR A 488 8.91 -14.22 25.34
CA THR A 488 7.49 -13.97 25.08
C THR A 488 6.68 -15.26 25.10
N ALA A 489 7.19 -16.35 24.52
CA ALA A 489 6.53 -17.65 24.54
C ALA A 489 6.39 -18.21 25.96
N ALA A 490 7.43 -18.10 26.80
CA ALA A 490 7.38 -18.55 28.18
C ALA A 490 6.37 -17.73 29.02
N ALA A 491 6.34 -16.40 28.81
CA ALA A 491 5.35 -15.54 29.42
C ALA A 491 3.91 -15.94 29.02
N CYS A 492 3.66 -16.18 27.71
CA CYS A 492 2.36 -16.58 27.20
C CYS A 492 1.84 -17.89 27.85
N VAL A 493 2.73 -18.87 28.06
CA VAL A 493 2.35 -20.16 28.64
C VAL A 493 1.85 -20.00 30.09
N GLU A 494 2.32 -19.03 30.83
CA GLU A 494 1.92 -18.75 32.19
C GLU A 494 0.58 -17.99 32.32
N MET A 495 -0.01 -17.57 31.18
CA MET A 495 -1.35 -16.95 31.12
C MET A 495 -2.46 -18.01 30.95
N ASP A 496 -3.63 -17.76 31.49
CA ASP A 496 -4.82 -18.59 31.28
C ASP A 496 -5.56 -18.16 30.01
N LEU A 497 -5.45 -16.87 29.68
CA LEU A 497 -6.02 -16.26 28.47
C LEU A 497 -5.08 -15.15 27.99
N LEU A 498 -5.02 -14.96 26.67
CA LEU A 498 -4.30 -13.87 26.02
C LEU A 498 -5.29 -13.04 25.21
N ILE A 499 -5.31 -11.74 25.44
CA ILE A 499 -6.10 -10.76 24.70
C ILE A 499 -5.12 -9.90 23.92
N THR A 500 -5.24 -9.90 22.59
CA THR A 500 -4.31 -9.21 21.73
C THR A 500 -5.00 -8.60 20.51
N VAL A 501 -4.37 -7.59 19.92
CA VAL A 501 -4.71 -7.14 18.56
C VAL A 501 -3.98 -8.01 17.52
N ASP A 502 -4.29 -7.83 16.23
CA ASP A 502 -3.68 -8.57 15.12
C ASP A 502 -2.20 -8.24 14.94
N THR A 503 -1.35 -9.01 15.59
CA THR A 503 0.12 -8.85 15.59
C THR A 503 0.81 -10.22 15.61
N SER A 504 2.15 -10.22 15.52
CA SER A 504 2.96 -11.45 15.69
C SER A 504 2.70 -12.15 17.02
N PHE A 505 2.26 -11.42 18.03
CA PHE A 505 1.88 -11.96 19.34
C PHE A 505 0.64 -12.85 19.26
N ALA A 506 -0.36 -12.47 18.44
CA ALA A 506 -1.55 -13.31 18.20
C ALA A 506 -1.16 -14.67 17.60
N HIS A 507 -0.26 -14.65 16.62
CA HIS A 507 0.26 -15.87 16.00
C HIS A 507 1.07 -16.72 16.99
N LEU A 508 1.93 -16.10 17.80
CA LEU A 508 2.73 -16.81 18.80
C LEU A 508 1.84 -17.49 19.84
N SER A 509 0.95 -16.73 20.47
CA SER A 509 0.10 -17.25 21.54
C SER A 509 -0.79 -18.41 21.07
N ALA A 510 -1.34 -18.28 19.87
CA ALA A 510 -2.14 -19.33 19.25
C ALA A 510 -1.29 -20.54 18.79
N ALA A 511 -0.05 -20.34 18.31
CA ALA A 511 0.88 -21.41 17.97
C ALA A 511 1.36 -22.22 19.19
N LEU A 512 1.36 -21.61 20.38
CA LEU A 512 1.58 -22.27 21.67
C LEU A 512 0.34 -23.03 22.17
N GLY A 513 -0.79 -22.99 21.44
CA GLY A 513 -2.05 -23.61 21.83
C GLY A 513 -2.76 -22.91 22.98
N LYS A 514 -2.37 -21.68 23.32
CA LYS A 514 -2.98 -20.92 24.41
C LYS A 514 -4.30 -20.30 23.96
N PRO A 515 -5.32 -20.25 24.82
CA PRO A 515 -6.53 -19.51 24.57
C PRO A 515 -6.17 -18.05 24.20
N THR A 516 -6.52 -17.64 22.97
CA THR A 516 -6.11 -16.35 22.42
C THR A 516 -7.32 -15.63 21.86
N TRP A 517 -7.65 -14.49 22.42
CA TRP A 517 -8.73 -13.63 21.95
C TRP A 517 -8.14 -12.48 21.16
N ILE A 518 -8.55 -12.37 19.91
CA ILE A 518 -7.94 -11.44 18.96
C ILE A 518 -8.95 -10.36 18.58
N LEU A 519 -8.58 -9.11 18.87
CA LEU A 519 -9.31 -7.92 18.48
C LEU A 519 -8.95 -7.55 17.04
N LEU A 520 -9.92 -7.61 16.15
CA LEU A 520 -9.71 -7.39 14.71
C LEU A 520 -10.37 -6.11 14.23
N SER A 521 -9.58 -5.28 13.52
CA SER A 521 -10.10 -4.13 12.80
C SER A 521 -10.91 -4.54 11.57
N ALA A 522 -11.74 -3.65 11.07
CA ALA A 522 -12.34 -3.73 9.75
C ALA A 522 -11.62 -2.76 8.80
N PRO A 523 -11.12 -3.20 7.64
CA PRO A 523 -10.97 -4.59 7.19
C PRO A 523 -9.91 -5.38 7.98
N SER A 524 -10.16 -6.67 8.21
CA SER A 524 -9.20 -7.57 8.85
C SER A 524 -8.28 -8.25 7.83
N ASP A 525 -7.13 -8.75 8.29
CA ASP A 525 -6.23 -9.54 7.45
C ASP A 525 -6.90 -10.84 6.95
N TRP A 526 -6.52 -11.29 5.75
CA TRP A 526 -7.06 -12.48 5.09
C TRP A 526 -6.92 -13.77 5.92
N ARG A 527 -5.93 -13.86 6.82
CA ARG A 527 -5.67 -15.02 7.68
C ARG A 527 -6.83 -15.32 8.61
N TRP A 528 -7.56 -14.30 8.98
CA TRP A 528 -8.68 -14.41 9.92
C TRP A 528 -10.01 -14.71 9.22
N LEU A 529 -10.04 -14.75 7.87
CA LEU A 529 -11.24 -14.91 7.05
C LEU A 529 -12.32 -13.84 7.34
N LEU A 530 -13.51 -14.04 6.78
CA LEU A 530 -14.69 -13.19 7.00
C LEU A 530 -15.75 -13.97 7.80
N ASP A 531 -16.68 -13.24 8.42
CA ASP A 531 -17.96 -13.72 8.95
C ASP A 531 -17.87 -14.89 9.94
N ARG A 532 -16.78 -14.97 10.74
CA ARG A 532 -16.60 -16.02 11.74
C ARG A 532 -15.91 -15.51 13.01
N GLU A 533 -16.16 -16.19 14.15
CA GLU A 533 -15.54 -15.88 15.45
C GLU A 533 -14.39 -16.84 15.83
N ASP A 534 -14.13 -17.88 15.04
CA ASP A 534 -13.02 -18.83 15.19
C ASP A 534 -11.98 -18.64 14.05
N SER A 535 -10.87 -19.35 14.13
CA SER A 535 -9.85 -19.34 13.08
C SER A 535 -9.58 -20.77 12.57
N PRO A 536 -9.53 -20.99 11.25
CA PRO A 536 -9.14 -22.29 10.71
C PRO A 536 -7.64 -22.57 10.89
N TRP A 537 -6.84 -21.51 11.13
CA TRP A 537 -5.41 -21.62 11.36
C TRP A 537 -5.05 -21.94 12.81
N TYR A 538 -5.94 -21.64 13.79
CA TYR A 538 -5.66 -21.78 15.22
C TYR A 538 -6.91 -22.15 15.98
N ASN A 539 -6.98 -23.39 16.45
CA ASN A 539 -8.14 -23.89 17.21
C ASN A 539 -8.34 -23.18 18.56
N SER A 540 -7.29 -22.53 19.09
CA SER A 540 -7.31 -21.81 20.35
C SER A 540 -7.70 -20.34 20.22
N ALA A 541 -7.87 -19.84 18.98
CA ALA A 541 -8.20 -18.44 18.73
C ALA A 541 -9.70 -18.18 18.74
N ARG A 542 -10.11 -17.06 19.36
CA ARG A 542 -11.44 -16.46 19.22
C ARG A 542 -11.32 -15.03 18.76
N LEU A 543 -12.17 -14.65 17.78
CA LEU A 543 -12.06 -13.39 17.06
C LEU A 543 -13.15 -12.41 17.48
N PHE A 544 -12.77 -11.20 17.84
CA PHE A 544 -13.66 -10.09 18.19
C PHE A 544 -13.50 -8.99 17.15
N ARG A 545 -14.44 -8.94 16.20
CA ARG A 545 -14.34 -8.11 14.99
C ARG A 545 -15.06 -6.77 15.14
N GLN A 546 -14.44 -5.70 14.62
CA GLN A 546 -15.17 -4.49 14.28
C GLN A 546 -16.11 -4.77 13.09
N HIS A 547 -17.25 -4.11 13.09
CA HIS A 547 -18.14 -4.03 11.92
C HIS A 547 -17.89 -2.73 11.13
N ILE A 548 -17.53 -1.67 11.85
CA ILE A 548 -17.21 -0.35 11.27
C ILE A 548 -15.80 0.02 11.74
N THR A 549 -14.97 0.49 10.80
CA THR A 549 -13.58 0.89 11.08
C THR A 549 -13.52 1.94 12.20
N GLY A 550 -12.71 1.66 13.22
CA GLY A 550 -12.52 2.55 14.36
C GLY A 550 -13.54 2.42 15.49
N GLU A 551 -14.63 1.65 15.32
CA GLU A 551 -15.63 1.41 16.35
C GLU A 551 -15.28 0.17 17.18
N TRP A 552 -14.69 0.38 18.37
CA TRP A 552 -14.26 -0.70 19.25
C TRP A 552 -15.28 -1.07 20.33
N ASP A 553 -16.28 -0.24 20.63
CA ASP A 553 -17.23 -0.48 21.74
C ASP A 553 -17.98 -1.81 21.62
N GLY A 554 -18.43 -2.15 20.42
CA GLY A 554 -19.13 -3.41 20.17
C GLY A 554 -18.25 -4.64 20.43
N PRO A 555 -17.09 -4.79 19.79
CA PRO A 555 -16.15 -5.88 20.05
C PRO A 555 -15.70 -5.97 21.50
N LEU A 556 -15.38 -4.85 22.15
CA LEU A 556 -14.92 -4.81 23.52
C LEU A 556 -16.02 -5.18 24.53
N SER A 557 -17.28 -4.77 24.29
CA SER A 557 -18.43 -5.18 25.09
C SER A 557 -18.65 -6.69 25.02
N ARG A 558 -18.57 -7.29 23.80
CA ARG A 558 -18.64 -8.75 23.64
C ARG A 558 -17.48 -9.47 24.34
N LEU A 559 -16.27 -8.91 24.28
CA LEU A 559 -15.09 -9.43 24.96
C LEU A 559 -15.29 -9.43 26.49
N ALA A 560 -15.72 -8.30 27.06
CA ALA A 560 -15.98 -8.19 28.51
C ALA A 560 -17.03 -9.22 28.99
N TYR A 561 -18.14 -9.33 28.26
CA TYR A 561 -19.16 -10.34 28.56
C TYR A 561 -18.60 -11.77 28.48
N ALA A 562 -17.84 -12.07 27.43
CA ALA A 562 -17.24 -13.38 27.24
C ALA A 562 -16.21 -13.71 28.33
N LEU A 563 -15.49 -12.73 28.87
CA LEU A 563 -14.48 -12.94 29.91
C LEU A 563 -15.12 -13.49 31.21
N HIS A 564 -16.25 -12.93 31.60
CA HIS A 564 -17.01 -13.42 32.78
C HIS A 564 -17.48 -14.87 32.64
N THR A 565 -17.82 -15.31 31.45
CA THR A 565 -18.31 -16.68 31.21
C THR A 565 -17.19 -17.69 31.00
N TYR A 566 -16.09 -17.27 30.39
CA TYR A 566 -14.98 -18.16 30.03
C TYR A 566 -14.04 -18.47 31.21
N LEU A 567 -13.73 -17.46 32.02
CA LEU A 567 -12.92 -17.58 33.23
C LEU A 567 -13.75 -17.13 34.44
N PRO A 568 -14.73 -17.93 34.89
CA PRO A 568 -15.53 -17.55 36.05
C PRO A 568 -14.64 -17.36 37.27
N LEU A 569 -14.85 -16.25 37.97
CA LEU A 569 -14.19 -16.00 39.24
C LEU A 569 -14.76 -17.00 40.27
N THR A 570 -13.91 -17.82 40.87
CA THR A 570 -14.31 -18.61 42.02
C THR A 570 -14.65 -17.64 43.15
N GLU A 571 -15.86 -17.74 43.71
CA GLU A 571 -16.19 -17.01 44.94
C GLU A 571 -15.09 -17.28 45.98
N PRO A 572 -14.57 -16.24 46.67
CA PRO A 572 -13.68 -16.51 47.79
C PRO A 572 -14.39 -17.47 48.75
N ALA A 573 -13.74 -18.58 49.05
CA ALA A 573 -14.26 -19.49 50.08
C ALA A 573 -14.52 -18.65 51.33
N ALA A 574 -15.80 -18.62 51.75
CA ALA A 574 -16.30 -17.84 52.87
C ALA A 574 -15.64 -18.22 54.21
#